data_5a5994f43f64a410a7919f14be495050
#
_entry.id   5a5994f43f64a410a7919f14be495050
#
_cell.length_a   1.000
_cell.length_b   1.000
_cell.length_c   1.000
_cell.angle_alpha   90.00
_cell.angle_beta   90.00
_cell.angle_gamma   90.00
#
_symmetry.space_group_name_H-M   'P 1'
#
loop_
_entity.id
_entity.type
_entity.pdbx_description
1 polymer ?
#
loop_
_entity_poly.entity_id
_entity_poly.type
_entity_poly.pdbx_seq_one_letter_code
_entity_poly.pdbx_strand_id
1 'polypeptide(L)'
;MAHLLGQLGLPPNPAAAQSLLQRAATLASTTTPQPAYVYAILLLGEFSPASLPPSLLPQPHIAQSEARRHLERAAYLGFAPAQYKLGHAYEFASPPFPFDALLSVQYYSLASQQGEVEADMALSKWFLCGAEGAFDKDEGLAFTFAEKAAKRGLPSAEFAMGYYREVGVGGEKDIQEAMRWYSLVGFLLFALISSSSRTPRPRNTVTRMLLNVSQRSIK
;
A
#
# COMPACT_ATOMS: atom_id res chain seq x y z
N MET A 1 2.11 8.45 -21.72
CA MET A 1 1.90 6.97 -21.61
C MET A 1 1.88 6.29 -22.97
N ALA A 2 1.09 6.76 -23.97
CA ALA A 2 1.03 6.10 -25.29
C ALA A 2 2.40 5.89 -25.98
N HIS A 3 3.29 6.88 -25.95
CA HIS A 3 4.66 6.75 -26.45
C HIS A 3 5.53 5.79 -25.61
N LEU A 4 5.24 5.60 -24.33
CA LEU A 4 6.02 4.69 -23.49
C LEU A 4 5.63 3.23 -23.72
N LEU A 5 4.32 2.99 -23.91
CA LEU A 5 3.73 1.65 -24.04
C LEU A 5 3.46 1.23 -25.50
N GLY A 6 3.70 2.10 -26.47
CA GLY A 6 3.39 1.81 -27.88
C GLY A 6 1.89 1.67 -28.15
N GLN A 7 1.06 2.49 -27.52
CA GLN A 7 -0.40 2.46 -27.64
C GLN A 7 -0.90 3.50 -28.65
N LEU A 8 -2.18 3.41 -29.05
CA LEU A 8 -2.85 4.33 -29.97
C LEU A 8 -2.19 4.42 -31.36
N GLY A 9 -1.59 3.33 -31.83
CA GLY A 9 -0.89 3.30 -33.11
C GLY A 9 0.45 4.04 -33.14
N LEU A 10 0.93 4.51 -31.98
CA LEU A 10 2.23 5.17 -31.88
C LEU A 10 3.33 4.15 -31.61
N PRO A 11 4.49 4.21 -32.30
CA PRO A 11 5.62 3.37 -31.93
C PRO A 11 6.18 3.76 -30.57
N PRO A 12 6.73 2.80 -29.79
CA PRO A 12 7.39 3.10 -28.52
C PRO A 12 8.52 4.11 -28.70
N ASN A 13 8.44 5.21 -27.97
CA ASN A 13 9.47 6.27 -27.98
C ASN A 13 9.68 6.75 -26.52
N PRO A 14 10.56 6.09 -25.75
CA PRO A 14 10.80 6.42 -24.36
C PRO A 14 11.33 7.84 -24.13
N ALA A 15 12.16 8.37 -25.07
CA ALA A 15 12.70 9.73 -24.96
C ALA A 15 11.61 10.80 -25.09
N ALA A 16 10.73 10.67 -26.07
CA ALA A 16 9.57 11.55 -26.20
C ALA A 16 8.61 11.38 -25.02
N ALA A 17 8.41 10.15 -24.53
CA ALA A 17 7.58 9.87 -23.38
C ALA A 17 8.10 10.56 -22.11
N GLN A 18 9.41 10.49 -21.85
CA GLN A 18 10.04 11.12 -20.69
C GLN A 18 9.82 12.64 -20.68
N SER A 19 10.14 13.31 -21.80
CA SER A 19 10.00 14.77 -21.86
C SER A 19 8.55 15.23 -21.69
N LEU A 20 7.59 14.51 -22.27
CA LEU A 20 6.17 14.78 -22.14
C LEU A 20 5.66 14.52 -20.72
N LEU A 21 6.11 13.44 -20.08
CA LEU A 21 5.75 13.12 -18.70
C LEU A 21 6.32 14.14 -17.72
N GLN A 22 7.57 14.55 -17.88
CA GLN A 22 8.19 15.60 -17.07
C GLN A 22 7.42 16.92 -17.16
N ARG A 23 7.06 17.33 -18.37
CA ARG A 23 6.21 18.52 -18.59
C ARG A 23 4.83 18.36 -17.96
N ALA A 24 4.18 17.22 -18.14
CA ALA A 24 2.89 16.95 -17.53
C ALA A 24 2.98 16.95 -15.98
N ALA A 25 4.05 16.40 -15.41
CA ALA A 25 4.28 16.39 -13.97
C ALA A 25 4.48 17.81 -13.41
N THR A 26 5.16 18.70 -14.12
CA THR A 26 5.32 20.10 -13.72
C THR A 26 4.03 20.92 -13.83
N LEU A 27 3.15 20.55 -14.74
CA LEU A 27 1.84 21.18 -14.95
C LEU A 27 0.71 20.54 -14.14
N ALA A 28 1.03 19.51 -13.32
CA ALA A 28 0.05 18.84 -12.50
C ALA A 28 -0.69 19.82 -11.57
N SER A 29 -2.00 19.63 -11.44
CA SER A 29 -2.91 20.47 -10.67
C SER A 29 -3.80 19.61 -9.76
N THR A 30 -4.61 20.23 -8.93
CA THR A 30 -5.58 19.52 -8.07
C THR A 30 -6.60 18.69 -8.86
N THR A 31 -6.92 19.08 -10.08
CA THR A 31 -7.81 18.34 -10.98
C THR A 31 -7.10 17.18 -11.70
N THR A 32 -5.79 17.29 -11.89
CA THR A 32 -4.98 16.29 -12.61
C THR A 32 -3.63 16.08 -11.89
N PRO A 33 -3.63 15.48 -10.69
CA PRO A 33 -2.39 15.26 -9.91
C PRO A 33 -1.57 14.05 -10.40
N GLN A 34 -2.21 13.09 -11.10
CA GLN A 34 -1.63 11.80 -11.51
C GLN A 34 -0.30 11.90 -12.28
N PRO A 35 -0.09 12.87 -13.21
CA PRO A 35 1.18 12.93 -13.95
C PRO A 35 2.40 13.11 -13.05
N ALA A 36 2.27 13.89 -11.95
CA ALA A 36 3.36 14.07 -11.01
C ALA A 36 3.72 12.75 -10.28
N TYR A 37 2.71 12.00 -9.86
CA TYR A 37 2.89 10.68 -9.26
C TYR A 37 3.56 9.69 -10.24
N VAL A 38 2.99 9.54 -11.44
CA VAL A 38 3.50 8.60 -12.45
C VAL A 38 4.95 8.90 -12.82
N TYR A 39 5.29 10.17 -12.98
CA TYR A 39 6.67 10.55 -13.29
C TYR A 39 7.62 10.23 -12.12
N ALA A 40 7.19 10.47 -10.88
CA ALA A 40 7.96 10.13 -9.69
C ALA A 40 8.27 8.63 -9.59
N ILE A 41 7.26 7.77 -9.73
CA ILE A 41 7.45 6.31 -9.64
C ILE A 41 8.23 5.74 -10.84
N LEU A 42 8.18 6.39 -12.02
CA LEU A 42 9.05 6.05 -13.15
C LEU A 42 10.53 6.35 -12.84
N LEU A 43 10.82 7.49 -12.22
CA LEU A 43 12.19 7.86 -11.81
C LEU A 43 12.74 6.93 -10.73
N LEU A 44 11.88 6.39 -9.86
CA LEU A 44 12.24 5.40 -8.83
C LEU A 44 12.36 3.97 -9.40
N GLY A 45 11.97 3.74 -10.65
CA GLY A 45 11.95 2.42 -11.26
C GLY A 45 10.82 1.50 -10.73
N GLU A 46 9.81 2.06 -10.10
CA GLU A 46 8.71 1.32 -9.45
C GLU A 46 7.43 1.26 -10.30
N PHE A 47 7.44 1.82 -11.49
CA PHE A 47 6.28 1.78 -12.38
C PHE A 47 6.21 0.46 -13.14
N SER A 48 5.40 -0.48 -12.64
CA SER A 48 5.34 -1.84 -13.16
C SER A 48 4.90 -1.99 -14.64
N PRO A 49 4.05 -1.11 -15.24
CA PRO A 49 3.68 -1.24 -16.64
C PRO A 49 4.81 -0.94 -17.64
N ALA A 50 5.80 -0.15 -17.24
CA ALA A 50 6.94 0.20 -18.10
C ALA A 50 8.09 0.80 -17.30
N SER A 51 9.30 0.73 -17.86
CA SER A 51 10.48 1.37 -17.31
C SER A 51 11.14 2.29 -18.35
N LEU A 52 11.84 3.32 -17.87
CA LEU A 52 12.69 4.13 -18.72
C LEU A 52 14.05 3.41 -18.91
N PRO A 53 14.63 3.44 -20.12
CA PRO A 53 15.98 2.96 -20.35
C PRO A 53 16.97 3.68 -19.43
N PRO A 54 17.98 2.99 -18.87
CA PRO A 54 18.98 3.61 -17.99
C PRO A 54 19.69 4.84 -18.60
N SER A 55 19.83 4.85 -19.92
CA SER A 55 20.43 5.96 -20.67
C SER A 55 19.62 7.26 -20.65
N LEU A 56 18.34 7.18 -20.35
CA LEU A 56 17.44 8.33 -20.24
C LEU A 56 17.22 8.78 -18.79
N LEU A 57 17.59 7.96 -17.82
CA LEU A 57 17.45 8.33 -16.41
C LEU A 57 18.57 9.32 -16.04
N PRO A 58 18.25 10.38 -15.25
CA PRO A 58 19.26 11.22 -14.63
C PRO A 58 20.18 10.38 -13.72
N GLN A 59 21.31 10.97 -13.29
CA GLN A 59 22.13 10.34 -12.25
C GLN A 59 21.27 9.99 -11.02
N PRO A 60 21.55 8.86 -10.32
CA PRO A 60 20.66 8.34 -9.28
C PRO A 60 20.23 9.35 -8.22
N HIS A 61 21.15 10.19 -7.76
CA HIS A 61 20.83 11.21 -6.76
C HIS A 61 19.92 12.33 -7.31
N ILE A 62 20.04 12.68 -8.59
CA ILE A 62 19.16 13.65 -9.27
C ILE A 62 17.79 13.03 -9.48
N ALA A 63 17.74 11.78 -9.97
CA ALA A 63 16.49 11.04 -10.16
C ALA A 63 15.71 10.92 -8.84
N GLN A 64 16.38 10.59 -7.74
CA GLN A 64 15.78 10.50 -6.41
C GLN A 64 15.26 11.86 -5.92
N SER A 65 16.03 12.93 -6.10
CA SER A 65 15.61 14.29 -5.71
C SER A 65 14.39 14.77 -6.51
N GLU A 66 14.40 14.54 -7.83
CA GLU A 66 13.24 14.86 -8.68
C GLU A 66 12.02 14.01 -8.33
N ALA A 67 12.20 12.72 -8.12
CA ALA A 67 11.14 11.80 -7.73
C ALA A 67 10.48 12.26 -6.41
N ARG A 68 11.29 12.60 -5.41
CA ARG A 68 10.81 13.15 -4.14
C ARG A 68 9.95 14.38 -4.36
N ARG A 69 10.46 15.37 -5.08
CA ARG A 69 9.74 16.61 -5.36
C ARG A 69 8.39 16.38 -6.04
N HIS A 70 8.34 15.49 -7.03
CA HIS A 70 7.11 15.20 -7.75
C HIS A 70 6.14 14.35 -6.94
N LEU A 71 6.62 13.43 -6.09
CA LEU A 71 5.79 12.64 -5.21
C LEU A 71 5.14 13.51 -4.12
N GLU A 72 5.94 14.36 -3.48
CA GLU A 72 5.45 15.35 -2.50
C GLU A 72 4.44 16.32 -3.14
N ARG A 73 4.69 16.77 -4.38
CA ARG A 73 3.75 17.58 -5.14
C ARG A 73 2.42 16.86 -5.40
N ALA A 74 2.46 15.60 -5.85
CA ALA A 74 1.25 14.82 -6.10
C ALA A 74 0.42 14.63 -4.81
N ALA A 75 1.07 14.36 -3.69
CA ALA A 75 0.42 14.25 -2.38
C ALA A 75 -0.19 15.57 -1.91
N TYR A 76 0.53 16.68 -2.10
CA TYR A 76 0.04 18.04 -1.81
C TYR A 76 -1.20 18.39 -2.65
N LEU A 77 -1.24 17.96 -3.91
CA LEU A 77 -2.39 18.13 -4.81
C LEU A 77 -3.57 17.20 -4.48
N GLY A 78 -3.46 16.41 -3.41
CA GLY A 78 -4.54 15.58 -2.90
C GLY A 78 -4.62 14.18 -3.55
N PHE A 79 -3.57 13.69 -4.19
CA PHE A 79 -3.59 12.37 -4.80
C PHE A 79 -3.36 11.27 -3.76
N ALA A 80 -4.42 10.52 -3.42
CA ALA A 80 -4.39 9.50 -2.37
C ALA A 80 -3.29 8.43 -2.55
N PRO A 81 -3.04 7.88 -3.76
CA PRO A 81 -1.93 6.95 -3.94
C PRO A 81 -0.54 7.54 -3.67
N ALA A 82 -0.35 8.85 -3.92
CA ALA A 82 0.91 9.54 -3.57
C ALA A 82 1.04 9.75 -2.06
N GLN A 83 -0.05 10.08 -1.38
CA GLN A 83 -0.09 10.19 0.08
C GLN A 83 0.21 8.83 0.73
N TYR A 84 -0.45 7.77 0.30
CA TYR A 84 -0.14 6.42 0.77
C TYR A 84 1.34 6.05 0.54
N LYS A 85 1.84 6.31 -0.67
CA LYS A 85 3.25 6.02 -1.02
C LYS A 85 4.24 6.78 -0.15
N LEU A 86 3.96 8.05 0.18
CA LEU A 86 4.79 8.83 1.11
C LEU A 86 4.72 8.27 2.53
N GLY A 87 3.53 7.94 3.02
CA GLY A 87 3.38 7.29 4.32
C GLY A 87 4.25 6.04 4.42
N HIS A 88 4.21 5.18 3.40
CA HIS A 88 5.03 3.99 3.32
C HIS A 88 6.54 4.31 3.21
N ALA A 89 6.92 5.31 2.42
CA ALA A 89 8.31 5.68 2.24
C ALA A 89 8.94 6.20 3.55
N TYR A 90 8.20 6.98 4.35
CA TYR A 90 8.65 7.43 5.67
C TYR A 90 8.62 6.32 6.73
N GLU A 91 7.70 5.33 6.64
CA GLU A 91 7.67 4.16 7.53
C GLU A 91 8.91 3.27 7.38
N PHE A 92 9.33 3.03 6.13
CA PHE A 92 10.41 2.08 5.82
C PHE A 92 11.74 2.74 5.47
N ALA A 93 11.89 4.04 5.68
CA ALA A 93 13.07 4.80 5.28
C ALA A 93 13.49 4.54 3.82
N SER A 94 12.50 4.45 2.91
CA SER A 94 12.75 4.13 1.50
C SER A 94 13.39 5.32 0.79
N PRO A 95 14.62 5.21 0.26
CA PRO A 95 15.28 6.34 -0.38
C PRO A 95 14.43 6.97 -1.49
N PRO A 96 14.37 8.30 -1.59
CA PRO A 96 15.17 9.32 -0.89
C PRO A 96 14.59 9.83 0.45
N PHE A 97 13.67 9.10 1.07
CA PHE A 97 12.97 9.52 2.29
C PHE A 97 13.63 8.91 3.53
N PRO A 98 13.89 9.70 4.60
CA PRO A 98 14.32 9.16 5.88
C PRO A 98 13.16 8.50 6.61
N PHE A 99 13.46 7.75 7.67
CA PHE A 99 12.43 7.31 8.61
C PHE A 99 11.83 8.52 9.34
N ASP A 100 10.51 8.59 9.37
CA ASP A 100 9.75 9.61 10.13
C ASP A 100 8.34 9.08 10.44
N ALA A 101 8.13 8.69 11.71
CA ALA A 101 6.87 8.12 12.16
C ALA A 101 5.70 9.12 12.08
N LEU A 102 5.96 10.40 12.40
CA LEU A 102 4.91 11.43 12.38
C LEU A 102 4.47 11.73 10.94
N LEU A 103 5.42 11.91 10.02
CA LEU A 103 5.09 12.12 8.60
C LEU A 103 4.43 10.89 8.02
N SER A 104 4.86 9.68 8.40
CA SER A 104 4.21 8.44 7.95
C SER A 104 2.73 8.41 8.34
N VAL A 105 2.42 8.60 9.62
CA VAL A 105 1.03 8.62 10.11
C VAL A 105 0.23 9.75 9.49
N GLN A 106 0.82 10.94 9.33
CA GLN A 106 0.15 12.09 8.71
C GLN A 106 -0.26 11.79 7.26
N TYR A 107 0.64 11.25 6.45
CA TYR A 107 0.34 10.92 5.05
C TYR A 107 -0.64 9.74 4.92
N TYR A 108 -0.52 8.72 5.76
CA TYR A 108 -1.51 7.65 5.82
C TYR A 108 -2.90 8.16 6.23
N SER A 109 -2.97 9.11 7.17
CA SER A 109 -4.24 9.73 7.58
C SER A 109 -4.91 10.49 6.44
N LEU A 110 -4.15 11.23 5.64
CA LEU A 110 -4.66 11.91 4.46
C LEU A 110 -5.18 10.92 3.40
N ALA A 111 -4.46 9.83 3.16
CA ALA A 111 -4.87 8.79 2.24
C ALA A 111 -6.12 8.03 2.74
N SER A 112 -6.19 7.71 4.03
CA SER A 112 -7.34 7.08 4.70
C SER A 112 -8.62 7.92 4.58
N GLN A 113 -8.52 9.25 4.72
CA GLN A 113 -9.65 10.16 4.54
C GLN A 113 -10.22 10.13 3.12
N GLN A 114 -9.40 9.81 2.13
CA GLN A 114 -9.81 9.64 0.74
C GLN A 114 -10.22 8.20 0.41
N GLY A 115 -10.17 7.32 1.40
CA GLY A 115 -10.65 5.94 1.26
C GLY A 115 -9.59 4.95 0.79
N GLU A 116 -8.31 5.25 0.95
CA GLU A 116 -7.24 4.26 0.72
C GLU A 116 -7.25 3.21 1.82
N VAL A 117 -7.58 1.97 1.47
CA VAL A 117 -7.83 0.89 2.46
C VAL A 117 -6.54 0.42 3.11
N GLU A 118 -5.47 0.34 2.32
CA GLU A 118 -4.14 -0.02 2.79
C GLU A 118 -3.59 1.01 3.80
N ALA A 119 -3.97 2.28 3.65
CA ALA A 119 -3.62 3.32 4.61
C ALA A 119 -4.32 3.13 5.96
N ASP A 120 -5.59 2.69 5.96
CA ASP A 120 -6.30 2.33 7.19
C ASP A 120 -5.56 1.20 7.93
N MET A 121 -5.13 0.16 7.22
CA MET A 121 -4.38 -0.93 7.84
C MET A 121 -2.99 -0.51 8.34
N ALA A 122 -2.31 0.38 7.63
CA ALA A 122 -1.03 0.94 8.07
C ALA A 122 -1.20 1.77 9.35
N LEU A 123 -2.24 2.60 9.43
CA LEU A 123 -2.59 3.34 10.65
C LEU A 123 -2.88 2.41 11.82
N SER A 124 -3.62 1.33 11.59
CA SER A 124 -3.88 0.32 12.63
C SER A 124 -2.57 -0.22 13.22
N LYS A 125 -1.59 -0.55 12.39
CA LYS A 125 -0.27 -1.01 12.87
C LYS A 125 0.47 0.04 13.66
N TRP A 126 0.46 1.29 13.19
CA TRP A 126 1.11 2.40 13.88
C TRP A 126 0.50 2.63 15.27
N PHE A 127 -0.82 2.67 15.40
CA PHE A 127 -1.48 2.85 16.70
C PHE A 127 -1.36 1.63 17.61
N LEU A 128 -1.21 0.42 17.05
CA LEU A 128 -0.95 -0.77 17.85
C LEU A 128 0.43 -0.74 18.51
N CYS A 129 1.45 -0.28 17.78
CA CYS A 129 2.82 -0.29 18.25
C CYS A 129 3.23 1.01 18.96
N GLY A 130 2.65 2.14 18.58
CA GLY A 130 3.17 3.46 18.91
C GLY A 130 4.49 3.75 18.19
N ALA A 131 5.06 4.92 18.46
CA ALA A 131 6.38 5.30 17.98
C ALA A 131 7.11 6.08 19.07
N GLU A 132 8.23 5.54 19.56
CA GLU A 132 9.00 6.12 20.66
C GLU A 132 9.40 7.58 20.33
N GLY A 133 9.11 8.49 21.24
CA GLY A 133 9.38 9.92 21.09
C GLY A 133 8.44 10.68 20.15
N ALA A 134 7.46 10.01 19.52
CA ALA A 134 6.50 10.62 18.62
C ALA A 134 5.07 10.54 19.13
N PHE A 135 4.57 9.34 19.42
CA PHE A 135 3.22 9.11 19.97
C PHE A 135 3.12 7.75 20.67
N ASP A 136 2.26 7.68 21.67
CA ASP A 136 1.97 6.44 22.40
C ASP A 136 1.07 5.50 21.60
N LYS A 137 1.10 4.21 21.95
CA LYS A 137 0.16 3.24 21.40
C LYS A 137 -1.28 3.55 21.80
N ASP A 138 -2.20 3.29 20.91
CA ASP A 138 -3.64 3.40 21.11
C ASP A 138 -4.35 2.19 20.50
N GLU A 139 -4.67 1.21 21.34
CA GLU A 139 -5.30 -0.03 20.91
C GLU A 139 -6.73 0.20 20.39
N GLY A 140 -7.44 1.22 20.87
CA GLY A 140 -8.77 1.59 20.40
C GLY A 140 -8.73 2.13 18.95
N LEU A 141 -7.80 3.03 18.68
CA LEU A 141 -7.57 3.51 17.30
C LEU A 141 -7.05 2.39 16.40
N ALA A 142 -6.13 1.54 16.89
CA ALA A 142 -5.64 0.39 16.13
C ALA A 142 -6.79 -0.52 15.69
N PHE A 143 -7.70 -0.84 16.60
CA PHE A 143 -8.90 -1.63 16.31
C PHE A 143 -9.81 -0.93 15.29
N THR A 144 -10.10 0.35 15.50
CA THR A 144 -11.00 1.12 14.64
C THR A 144 -10.52 1.17 13.18
N PHE A 145 -9.24 1.41 12.97
CA PHE A 145 -8.66 1.45 11.63
C PHE A 145 -8.60 0.06 10.98
N ALA A 146 -8.27 -0.99 11.75
CA ALA A 146 -8.33 -2.37 11.22
C ALA A 146 -9.75 -2.75 10.83
N GLU A 147 -10.74 -2.44 11.66
CA GLU A 147 -12.16 -2.71 11.37
C GLU A 147 -12.63 -1.98 10.10
N LYS A 148 -12.24 -0.72 9.94
CA LYS A 148 -12.55 0.08 8.75
C LYS A 148 -11.99 -0.57 7.48
N ALA A 149 -10.76 -1.05 7.51
CA ALA A 149 -10.12 -1.74 6.38
C ALA A 149 -10.73 -3.13 6.13
N ALA A 150 -11.01 -3.89 7.20
CA ALA A 150 -11.60 -5.23 7.11
C ALA A 150 -13.02 -5.20 6.52
N LYS A 151 -13.86 -4.23 6.92
CA LYS A 151 -15.20 -4.02 6.33
C LYS A 151 -15.17 -3.74 4.83
N ARG A 152 -14.03 -3.33 4.29
CA ARG A 152 -13.81 -3.13 2.85
C ARG A 152 -13.16 -4.33 2.17
N GLY A 153 -12.98 -5.44 2.90
CA GLY A 153 -12.50 -6.71 2.36
C GLY A 153 -10.99 -6.77 2.18
N LEU A 154 -10.20 -6.00 2.94
CA LEU A 154 -8.75 -6.14 2.92
C LEU A 154 -8.33 -7.39 3.71
N PRO A 155 -7.77 -8.44 3.09
CA PRO A 155 -7.50 -9.71 3.78
C PRO A 155 -6.55 -9.59 4.95
N SER A 156 -5.55 -8.69 4.87
CA SER A 156 -4.62 -8.44 5.98
C SER A 156 -5.31 -7.77 7.18
N ALA A 157 -6.32 -6.95 6.94
CA ALA A 157 -7.10 -6.32 7.98
C ALA A 157 -8.14 -7.29 8.59
N GLU A 158 -8.75 -8.15 7.78
CA GLU A 158 -9.63 -9.23 8.26
C GLU A 158 -8.85 -10.17 9.20
N PHE A 159 -7.63 -10.54 8.82
CA PHE A 159 -6.75 -11.33 9.69
C PHE A 159 -6.39 -10.58 10.97
N ALA A 160 -6.07 -9.29 10.89
CA ALA A 160 -5.78 -8.46 12.05
C ALA A 160 -6.98 -8.37 13.00
N MET A 161 -8.21 -8.26 12.47
CA MET A 161 -9.44 -8.27 13.27
C MET A 161 -9.62 -9.59 14.03
N GLY A 162 -9.35 -10.73 13.36
CA GLY A 162 -9.32 -12.03 14.03
C GLY A 162 -8.36 -12.04 15.23
N TYR A 163 -7.12 -11.58 15.01
CA TYR A 163 -6.12 -11.49 16.05
C TYR A 163 -6.52 -10.52 17.18
N TYR A 164 -7.05 -9.35 16.85
CA TYR A 164 -7.46 -8.35 17.84
C TYR A 164 -8.59 -8.88 18.75
N ARG A 165 -9.57 -9.60 18.18
CA ARG A 165 -10.64 -10.24 18.94
C ARG A 165 -10.14 -11.44 19.77
N GLU A 166 -9.14 -12.16 19.29
CA GLU A 166 -8.54 -13.28 20.03
C GLU A 166 -7.77 -12.81 21.28
N VAL A 167 -6.99 -11.73 21.16
CA VAL A 167 -6.14 -11.26 22.28
C VAL A 167 -6.76 -10.14 23.10
N GLY A 168 -7.80 -9.45 22.59
CA GLY A 168 -8.50 -8.37 23.27
C GLY A 168 -7.88 -6.99 23.00
N VAL A 169 -7.32 -6.75 21.81
CA VAL A 169 -6.85 -5.42 21.41
C VAL A 169 -8.04 -4.51 21.14
N GLY A 170 -8.07 -3.35 21.79
CA GLY A 170 -9.12 -2.34 21.62
C GLY A 170 -10.49 -2.73 22.16
N GLY A 171 -10.61 -3.87 22.88
CA GLY A 171 -11.86 -4.32 23.46
C GLY A 171 -11.75 -5.67 24.16
N GLU A 172 -12.91 -6.26 24.49
CA GLU A 172 -12.95 -7.58 25.11
C GLU A 172 -12.58 -8.69 24.13
N LYS A 173 -12.02 -9.79 24.68
CA LYS A 173 -11.73 -11.01 23.92
C LYS A 173 -13.02 -11.67 23.49
N ASP A 174 -13.11 -11.97 22.19
CA ASP A 174 -14.21 -12.74 21.60
C ASP A 174 -13.68 -13.75 20.61
N ILE A 175 -13.51 -14.98 21.09
CA ILE A 175 -12.98 -16.09 20.28
C ILE A 175 -13.95 -16.46 19.16
N GLN A 176 -15.27 -16.32 19.37
CA GLN A 176 -16.26 -16.65 18.34
C GLN A 176 -16.19 -15.65 17.19
N GLU A 177 -16.06 -14.37 17.49
CA GLU A 177 -15.88 -13.35 16.48
C GLU A 177 -14.50 -13.47 15.78
N ALA A 178 -13.43 -13.78 16.51
CA ALA A 178 -12.12 -14.05 15.94
C ALA A 178 -12.17 -15.18 14.89
N MET A 179 -12.86 -16.28 15.22
CA MET A 179 -13.02 -17.40 14.27
C MET A 179 -13.81 -17.01 13.02
N ARG A 180 -14.81 -16.12 13.14
CA ARG A 180 -15.55 -15.61 11.98
C ARG A 180 -14.62 -14.83 11.05
N TRP A 181 -13.79 -13.92 11.59
CA TRP A 181 -12.83 -13.16 10.81
C TRP A 181 -11.79 -14.06 10.12
N TYR A 182 -11.23 -15.04 10.82
CA TYR A 182 -10.29 -16.00 10.24
C TYR A 182 -10.93 -16.86 9.14
N SER A 183 -12.21 -17.19 9.26
CA SER A 183 -12.90 -17.98 8.23
C SER A 183 -13.09 -17.21 6.92
N LEU A 184 -13.27 -15.88 6.96
CA LEU A 184 -13.33 -15.04 5.76
C LEU A 184 -11.99 -15.08 5.00
N VAL A 185 -10.88 -14.92 5.71
CA VAL A 185 -9.54 -15.00 5.10
C VAL A 185 -9.27 -16.40 4.52
N GLY A 186 -9.65 -17.46 5.25
CA GLY A 186 -9.51 -18.84 4.80
C GLY A 186 -10.31 -19.14 3.54
N PHE A 187 -11.53 -18.65 3.45
CA PHE A 187 -12.38 -18.80 2.27
C PHE A 187 -11.82 -18.08 1.04
N LEU A 188 -11.33 -16.84 1.21
CA LEU A 188 -10.68 -16.09 0.14
C LEU A 188 -9.42 -16.78 -0.38
N LEU A 189 -8.58 -17.29 0.53
CA LEU A 189 -7.37 -18.02 0.18
C LEU A 189 -7.71 -19.32 -0.59
N PHE A 190 -8.73 -20.06 -0.14
CA PHE A 190 -9.22 -21.27 -0.82
C PHE A 190 -9.77 -20.96 -2.21
N ALA A 191 -10.56 -19.88 -2.35
CA ALA A 191 -11.09 -19.44 -3.64
C ALA A 191 -9.97 -19.04 -4.62
N LEU A 192 -8.93 -18.34 -4.16
CA LEU A 192 -7.76 -17.96 -4.95
C LEU A 192 -6.96 -19.18 -5.40
N ILE A 193 -6.76 -20.17 -4.53
CA ILE A 193 -6.04 -21.41 -4.84
C ILE A 193 -6.83 -22.28 -5.83
N SER A 194 -8.15 -22.37 -5.66
CA SER A 194 -9.00 -23.18 -6.54
C SER A 194 -9.24 -22.54 -7.91
N SER A 195 -9.20 -21.21 -8.02
CA SER A 195 -9.28 -20.50 -9.30
C SER A 195 -7.96 -20.54 -10.09
N SER A 196 -6.83 -20.75 -9.41
CA SER A 196 -5.48 -20.88 -9.99
C SER A 196 -5.09 -22.35 -10.20
N SER A 197 -5.83 -23.09 -11.00
CA SER A 197 -5.58 -24.52 -11.28
C SER A 197 -4.28 -24.84 -12.04
N ARG A 198 -3.23 -24.03 -11.87
CA ARG A 198 -1.94 -24.17 -12.58
C ARG A 198 -0.65 -23.92 -11.79
N THR A 199 -0.63 -24.03 -10.45
CA THR A 199 0.66 -23.90 -9.73
C THR A 199 0.82 -24.90 -8.59
N PRO A 200 2.05 -25.37 -8.31
CA PRO A 200 2.32 -26.41 -7.31
C PRO A 200 2.14 -25.89 -5.89
N ARG A 201 1.78 -26.80 -4.98
CA ARG A 201 1.48 -26.57 -3.55
C ARG A 201 2.51 -25.66 -2.86
N PRO A 202 2.08 -24.57 -2.22
CA PRO A 202 2.99 -23.73 -1.44
C PRO A 202 3.48 -24.46 -0.18
N ARG A 203 4.81 -24.45 0.03
CA ARG A 203 5.49 -25.01 1.21
C ARG A 203 5.57 -24.01 2.38
N ASN A 204 4.56 -23.18 2.62
CA ASN A 204 4.63 -22.15 3.65
C ASN A 204 3.87 -22.53 4.92
N THR A 205 4.50 -22.29 6.07
CA THR A 205 4.02 -22.60 7.42
C THR A 205 2.66 -21.99 7.77
N VAL A 206 2.37 -20.80 7.24
CA VAL A 206 1.10 -20.09 7.41
C VAL A 206 -0.07 -20.85 6.76
N THR A 207 0.11 -21.38 5.55
CA THR A 207 -0.89 -22.18 4.85
C THR A 207 -1.20 -23.48 5.61
N ARG A 208 -0.19 -24.06 6.30
CA ARG A 208 -0.36 -25.27 7.11
C ARG A 208 -1.12 -24.98 8.43
N MET A 209 -0.95 -23.81 9.01
CA MET A 209 -1.72 -23.36 10.19
C MET A 209 -3.19 -23.12 9.84
N LEU A 210 -3.48 -22.46 8.73
CA LEU A 210 -4.85 -22.16 8.28
C LEU A 210 -5.61 -23.44 7.89
N LEU A 211 -4.98 -24.42 7.27
CA LEU A 211 -5.58 -25.72 6.97
C LEU A 211 -5.91 -26.52 8.24
N ASN A 212 -5.08 -26.43 9.28
CA ASN A 212 -5.35 -27.09 10.56
C ASN A 212 -6.52 -26.47 11.34
N VAL A 213 -6.73 -25.15 11.21
CA VAL A 213 -7.89 -24.47 11.83
C VAL A 213 -9.18 -24.90 11.13
N SER A 214 -9.19 -24.95 9.79
CA SER A 214 -10.35 -25.39 9.00
C SER A 214 -10.79 -26.83 9.32
N GLN A 215 -9.82 -27.76 9.56
CA GLN A 215 -10.15 -29.16 9.87
C GLN A 215 -10.64 -29.39 11.30
N ARG A 216 -10.36 -28.47 12.23
CA ARG A 216 -10.86 -28.57 13.62
C ARG A 216 -12.29 -28.05 13.79
N SER A 217 -12.82 -27.29 12.84
CA SER A 217 -14.20 -26.74 12.89
C SER A 217 -15.26 -27.66 12.28
N ILE A 218 -14.88 -28.85 11.77
CA ILE A 218 -15.79 -29.83 11.15
C ILE A 218 -15.97 -31.10 12.05
N LYS A 219 -15.47 -31.05 13.27
CA LYS A 219 -15.77 -32.03 14.30
C LYS A 219 -16.40 -31.31 15.49
#